data_5f878c9c9657fc64d6a6fabf81a3641b
#
_entry.id   5f878c9c9657fc64d6a6fabf81a3641b
#
_cell.length_a   1.000
_cell.length_b   1.000
_cell.length_c   1.000
_cell.angle_alpha   90.00
_cell.angle_beta   90.00
_cell.angle_gamma   90.00
#
_symmetry.space_group_name_H-M   'P 1'
#
loop_
_entity.id
_entity.type
_entity.pdbx_description
1 polymer ?
#
loop_
_entity_poly.entity_id
_entity_poly.type
_entity_poly.pdbx_seq_one_letter_code
_entity_poly.pdbx_strand_id
1 'polypeptide(L)' 'EHFIHILPSGETPSTHHVRGSNECHIGIASDRIENRCVIVAALDNLTKGSSGQAVQNANLMLGINETVGLGLVPLFP' A
#
# COMPACT_ATOMS: atom_id res chain seq x y z
N GLU A 1 -3.60 6.50 -7.47
CA GLU A 1 -3.75 5.06 -7.47
C GLU A 1 -4.60 4.64 -6.28
N HIS A 2 -5.59 3.80 -6.51
CA HIS A 2 -6.66 3.50 -5.54
C HIS A 2 -6.15 2.89 -4.23
N PHE A 3 -5.12 2.04 -4.30
CA PHE A 3 -4.66 1.29 -3.14
C PHE A 3 -3.52 1.96 -2.37
N ILE A 4 -3.03 3.09 -2.84
CA ILE A 4 -1.96 3.81 -2.15
C ILE A 4 -2.56 4.85 -1.21
N HIS A 5 -2.16 4.81 0.05
CA HIS A 5 -2.61 5.72 1.09
C HIS A 5 -1.41 6.41 1.72
N ILE A 6 -1.39 7.73 1.65
CA ILE A 6 -0.37 8.54 2.29
C ILE A 6 -0.84 8.86 3.71
N LEU A 7 -0.06 8.46 4.70
CA LEU A 7 -0.40 8.69 6.09
C LEU A 7 -0.14 10.16 6.49
N PRO A 8 -0.85 10.67 7.51
CA PRO A 8 -0.57 11.99 8.04
C PRO A 8 0.90 12.12 8.47
N SER A 9 1.41 13.35 8.43
CA SER A 9 2.81 13.64 8.78
C SER A 9 3.17 13.10 10.15
N GLY A 10 4.27 12.37 10.22
CA GLY A 10 4.77 11.78 11.45
C GLY A 10 4.23 10.41 11.80
N GLU A 11 3.23 9.92 11.08
CA GLU A 11 2.74 8.56 11.30
C GLU A 11 3.59 7.55 10.52
N THR A 12 3.89 6.42 11.17
CA THR A 12 4.65 5.34 10.58
C THR A 12 3.71 4.21 10.16
N PRO A 13 3.79 3.73 8.91
CA PRO A 13 2.95 2.62 8.47
C PRO A 13 3.34 1.31 9.16
N SER A 14 2.37 0.42 9.30
CA SER A 14 2.57 -0.89 9.90
C SER A 14 1.95 -1.97 9.01
N THR A 15 2.61 -3.11 8.90
CA THR A 15 2.09 -4.26 8.15
C THR A 15 0.78 -4.77 8.72
N HIS A 16 0.50 -4.54 10.00
CA HIS A 16 -0.79 -4.90 10.60
C HIS A 16 -1.97 -4.27 9.86
N HIS A 17 -1.81 -3.04 9.38
CA HIS A 17 -2.90 -2.28 8.76
C HIS A 17 -3.16 -2.67 7.30
N VAL A 18 -2.22 -3.34 6.65
CA VAL A 18 -2.34 -3.71 5.24
C VAL A 18 -2.41 -5.23 5.02
N ARG A 19 -2.22 -6.01 6.07
CA ARG A 19 -2.16 -7.46 6.01
C ARG A 19 -3.43 -8.05 5.40
N GLY A 20 -3.25 -8.90 4.39
CA GLY A 20 -4.36 -9.52 3.68
C GLY A 20 -5.07 -8.63 2.68
N SER A 21 -4.59 -7.39 2.47
CA SER A 21 -5.20 -6.45 1.53
C SER A 21 -4.23 -6.08 0.41
N ASN A 22 -4.73 -5.39 -0.62
CA ASN A 22 -3.91 -4.86 -1.70
C ASN A 22 -3.44 -3.43 -1.44
N GLU A 23 -3.57 -2.93 -0.22
CA GLU A 23 -3.20 -1.57 0.14
C GLU A 23 -1.71 -1.41 0.34
N CYS A 24 -1.20 -0.22 0.05
CA CYS A 24 0.15 0.21 0.37
C CYS A 24 0.05 1.51 1.16
N HIS A 25 0.53 1.52 2.38
CA HIS A 25 0.54 2.71 3.23
C HIS A 25 1.94 3.32 3.21
N ILE A 26 2.02 4.63 2.98
CA ILE A 26 3.28 5.36 2.90
C ILE A 26 3.31 6.43 3.96
N GLY A 27 4.34 6.42 4.79
CA GLY A 27 4.60 7.44 5.79
C GLY A 27 5.85 8.22 5.42
N ILE A 28 5.85 9.53 5.72
CA ILE A 28 6.98 10.41 5.46
C ILE A 28 7.34 11.09 6.78
N ALA A 29 8.63 11.04 7.14
CA ALA A 29 9.13 11.65 8.36
C ALA A 29 10.42 12.42 8.07
N SER A 30 10.68 13.48 8.86
CA SER A 30 11.93 14.21 8.79
C SER A 30 13.08 13.37 9.33
N ASP A 31 14.21 13.44 8.65
CA ASP A 31 15.44 12.83 9.15
C ASP A 31 16.17 13.77 10.11
N ARG A 32 17.12 13.25 10.86
CA ARG A 32 18.01 14.03 11.74
C ARG A 32 18.90 14.99 10.97
N ILE A 33 19.21 14.65 9.71
CA ILE A 33 20.05 15.45 8.84
C ILE A 33 19.14 16.40 8.06
N GLU A 34 19.50 17.68 8.05
CA GLU A 34 18.76 18.70 7.29
C GLU A 34 18.66 18.33 5.81
N ASN A 35 17.55 18.70 5.21
CA ASN A 35 17.24 18.45 3.79
C ASN A 35 17.13 16.99 3.40
N ARG A 36 16.90 16.09 4.38
CA ARG A 36 16.59 14.68 4.12
C ARG A 36 15.25 14.33 4.75
N CYS A 37 14.57 13.39 4.10
CA CYS A 37 13.37 12.77 4.68
C CYS A 37 13.48 11.26 4.59
N VAL A 38 12.72 10.57 5.45
CA VAL A 38 12.60 9.11 5.42
C VAL A 38 11.20 8.79 4.90
N ILE A 39 11.15 7.95 3.89
CA ILE A 39 9.89 7.45 3.33
C ILE A 39 9.81 5.97 3.70
N VAL A 40 8.72 5.59 4.37
CA VAL A 40 8.48 4.21 4.79
C VAL A 40 7.20 3.71 4.16
N ALA A 41 7.25 2.57 3.51
CA ALA A 41 6.09 1.94 2.91
C ALA A 41 5.80 0.59 3.57
N ALA A 42 4.54 0.31 3.82
CA ALA A 42 4.09 -0.99 4.31
C ALA A 42 3.09 -1.59 3.33
N LEU A 43 3.32 -2.83 2.95
CA LEU A 43 2.42 -3.58 2.08
C LEU A 43 2.48 -5.08 2.43
N ASP A 44 1.45 -5.82 2.05
CA ASP A 44 1.46 -7.28 2.18
C ASP A 44 2.13 -7.87 0.94
N ASN A 45 3.26 -8.53 1.12
CA ASN A 45 4.02 -9.13 0.02
C ASN A 45 3.23 -10.19 -0.74
N LEU A 46 2.28 -10.85 -0.09
CA LEU A 46 1.49 -11.91 -0.71
C LEU A 46 0.34 -11.36 -1.54
N THR A 47 -0.08 -10.13 -1.30
CA THR A 47 -1.19 -9.50 -2.03
C THR A 47 -0.65 -8.38 -2.92
N LYS A 48 -0.47 -7.17 -2.42
CA LYS A 48 0.00 -6.03 -3.22
C LYS A 48 1.38 -6.29 -3.84
N GLY A 49 2.27 -6.93 -3.10
CA GLY A 49 3.63 -7.20 -3.55
C GLY A 49 3.75 -8.40 -4.51
N SER A 50 2.68 -9.18 -4.71
CA SER A 50 2.72 -10.37 -5.55
C SER A 50 1.43 -10.51 -6.35
N SER A 51 0.54 -11.44 -5.96
CA SER A 51 -0.69 -11.73 -6.73
C SER A 51 -1.62 -10.53 -6.85
N GLY A 52 -1.71 -9.69 -5.83
CA GLY A 52 -2.60 -8.53 -5.85
C GLY A 52 -2.20 -7.51 -6.92
N GLN A 53 -0.94 -7.21 -7.06
CA GLN A 53 -0.48 -6.32 -8.12
C GLN A 53 -0.70 -6.93 -9.52
N ALA A 54 -0.53 -8.23 -9.63
CA ALA A 54 -0.74 -8.91 -10.91
C ALA A 54 -2.20 -8.82 -11.35
N VAL A 55 -3.15 -9.04 -10.44
CA VAL A 55 -4.58 -8.89 -10.70
C VAL A 55 -4.91 -7.44 -11.04
N GLN A 56 -4.39 -6.48 -10.30
CA GLN A 56 -4.61 -5.07 -10.57
C GLN A 56 -4.10 -4.66 -11.94
N ASN A 57 -2.90 -5.10 -12.30
CA ASN A 57 -2.32 -4.81 -13.62
C ASN A 57 -3.14 -5.46 -14.74
N ALA A 58 -3.60 -6.69 -14.55
CA ALA A 58 -4.46 -7.34 -15.52
C ALA A 58 -5.77 -6.58 -15.71
N ASN A 59 -6.38 -6.08 -14.63
CA ASN A 59 -7.59 -5.27 -14.70
C ASN A 59 -7.36 -4.01 -15.53
N LEU A 60 -6.25 -3.32 -15.30
CA LEU A 60 -5.90 -2.12 -16.05
C LEU A 60 -5.67 -2.43 -17.55
N MET A 61 -4.97 -3.52 -17.84
CA MET A 61 -4.69 -3.94 -19.21
C MET A 61 -5.94 -4.32 -19.98
N LEU A 62 -6.94 -4.88 -19.30
CA LEU A 62 -8.20 -5.32 -19.91
C LEU A 62 -9.26 -4.22 -19.91
N GLY A 63 -8.95 -3.03 -19.42
CA GLY A 63 -9.90 -1.93 -19.32
C GLY A 63 -10.99 -2.15 -18.26
N ILE A 64 -10.75 -3.06 -17.31
CA ILE A 64 -11.64 -3.32 -16.19
C ILE A 64 -11.22 -2.41 -15.03
N ASN A 65 -12.16 -2.06 -14.15
CA ASN A 65 -11.84 -1.28 -12.97
C ASN A 65 -10.73 -1.99 -12.16
N GLU A 66 -9.67 -1.24 -11.81
CA GLU A 66 -8.48 -1.80 -11.17
C GLU A 66 -8.74 -2.48 -9.83
N THR A 67 -9.87 -2.22 -9.19
CA THR A 67 -10.21 -2.77 -7.89
C THR A 67 -10.94 -4.11 -7.95
N VAL A 68 -11.34 -4.57 -9.13
CA VAL A 68 -12.11 -5.81 -9.27
C VAL A 68 -11.32 -7.00 -8.74
N GLY A 69 -11.93 -7.75 -7.82
CA GLY A 69 -11.30 -8.90 -7.15
C GLY A 69 -10.34 -8.54 -6.04
N LEU A 70 -10.15 -7.24 -5.74
CA LEU A 70 -9.17 -6.77 -4.77
C LEU A 70 -9.81 -6.02 -3.59
N GLY A 71 -11.13 -6.13 -3.42
CA GLY A 71 -11.85 -5.50 -2.31
C GLY A 71 -11.65 -6.23 -0.98
N LEU A 72 -10.39 -6.48 -0.62
CA LEU A 72 -10.02 -7.23 0.58
C LEU A 72 -9.96 -6.30 1.79
N VAL A 73 -10.46 -6.79 2.92
CA VAL A 73 -10.33 -6.08 4.19
C VAL A 73 -9.05 -6.56 4.88
N PRO A 74 -8.21 -5.65 5.39
CA PRO A 74 -7.00 -6.06 6.10
C PRO A 74 -7.29 -7.00 7.25
N LEU A 75 -6.46 -8.02 7.40
CA LEU A 75 -6.55 -8.97 8.51
C LEU A 75 -5.88 -8.34 9.72
N PHE A 76 -6.72 -8.02 10.70
CA PHE A 76 -6.26 -7.44 11.94
C PHE A 76 -6.14 -8.52 13.00
N PRO A 77 -5.09 -8.59 13.68
CA PRO A 77 -5.04 -8.15 15.06
C PRO A 77 -4.24 -6.89 15.23
#